data_339b36d07736da51ba517d1c4422bec2
#
_entry.id   339b36d07736da51ba517d1c4422bec2
#
_cell.length_a   1.000
_cell.length_b   1.000
_cell.length_c   1.000
_cell.angle_alpha   90.00
_cell.angle_beta   90.00
_cell.angle_gamma   90.00
#
_symmetry.space_group_name_H-M   'P 1'
#
loop_
_entity.id
_entity.type
_entity.pdbx_description
1 polymer ?
#
loop_
_entity_poly.entity_id
_entity_poly.type
_entity_poly.pdbx_seq_one_letter_code
_entity_poly.pdbx_strand_id
1 'polypeptide(L)'
;IGRQNYTIGALVLTNFGRKQDFSFSSYDFSTFTDSSVEQGSIIILLATDIPLSSRQLKRLCKRMPIALAKTGSWMGNGSGDIVIAFSTGVDIPHFDAAPFQERTILNESYIDLVFRAGIEACEEAIYSSLLQAQTTIGRDGHIRYSLQDTLKKMQKTTDQKR
;
A
#
# COMPACT_ATOMS: atom_id res chain seq x y z
N ILE A 1 5.65 -10.01 19.06
CA ILE A 1 5.38 -11.46 19.01
C ILE A 1 6.25 -12.09 20.10
N GLY A 2 5.63 -12.80 21.02
CA GLY A 2 6.30 -13.24 22.25
C GLY A 2 6.75 -12.03 23.09
N ARG A 3 8.04 -11.98 23.46
CA ARG A 3 8.66 -10.84 24.16
C ARG A 3 9.52 -9.97 23.24
N GLN A 4 9.48 -10.25 21.95
CA GLN A 4 10.32 -9.60 20.94
C GLN A 4 9.51 -8.60 20.12
N ASN A 5 10.08 -7.43 19.87
CA ASN A 5 9.54 -6.46 18.94
C ASN A 5 10.08 -6.76 17.54
N TYR A 6 9.19 -6.65 16.57
CA TYR A 6 9.50 -6.79 15.15
C TYR A 6 8.95 -5.60 14.38
N THR A 7 9.54 -5.33 13.25
CA THR A 7 9.16 -4.24 12.37
C THR A 7 8.63 -4.77 11.05
N ILE A 8 7.59 -4.14 10.53
CA ILE A 8 7.17 -4.30 9.15
C ILE A 8 7.04 -2.92 8.52
N GLY A 9 7.63 -2.74 7.35
CA GLY A 9 7.59 -1.51 6.58
C GLY A 9 6.98 -1.73 5.21
N ALA A 10 6.35 -0.69 4.66
CA ALA A 10 5.82 -0.67 3.31
C ALA A 10 6.36 0.52 2.53
N LEU A 11 6.74 0.29 1.28
CA LEU A 11 7.04 1.32 0.30
C LEU A 11 6.09 1.14 -0.88
N VAL A 12 5.47 2.22 -1.36
CA VAL A 12 4.52 2.17 -2.45
C VAL A 12 4.88 3.16 -3.56
N LEU A 13 4.62 2.75 -4.81
CA LEU A 13 4.57 3.62 -5.96
C LEU A 13 3.13 3.64 -6.45
N THR A 14 2.41 4.73 -6.18
CA THR A 14 0.96 4.83 -6.38
C THR A 14 0.60 5.56 -7.67
N ASN A 15 -0.17 4.89 -8.53
CA ASN A 15 -0.86 5.47 -9.67
C ASN A 15 -2.10 4.62 -9.95
N PHE A 16 -3.03 4.54 -9.00
CA PHE A 16 -4.16 3.62 -9.05
C PHE A 16 -5.44 4.29 -8.56
N GLY A 17 -6.57 3.62 -8.79
CA GLY A 17 -7.87 4.03 -8.31
C GLY A 17 -8.45 5.21 -9.09
N ARG A 18 -9.67 5.56 -8.75
CA ARG A 18 -10.35 6.74 -9.28
C ARG A 18 -10.62 7.72 -8.15
N LYS A 19 -10.55 9.01 -8.47
CA LYS A 19 -10.77 10.07 -7.48
C LYS A 19 -12.12 9.93 -6.77
N GLN A 20 -13.17 9.59 -7.48
CA GLN A 20 -14.53 9.44 -6.94
C GLN A 20 -14.67 8.27 -5.94
N ASP A 21 -13.82 7.26 -6.04
CA ASP A 21 -13.85 6.07 -5.17
C ASP A 21 -12.91 6.22 -3.97
N PHE A 22 -12.12 7.30 -3.94
CA PHE A 22 -11.13 7.51 -2.88
C PHE A 22 -11.80 7.73 -1.53
N SER A 23 -11.36 6.97 -0.52
CA SER A 23 -11.83 7.09 0.85
C SER A 23 -10.76 7.77 1.70
N PHE A 24 -11.07 8.95 2.22
CA PHE A 24 -10.15 9.70 3.07
C PHE A 24 -10.91 10.56 4.10
N SER A 25 -10.87 10.16 5.36
CA SER A 25 -11.53 10.91 6.46
C SER A 25 -13.03 11.15 6.17
N SER A 26 -13.51 12.37 6.43
CA SER A 26 -14.90 12.80 6.20
C SER A 26 -15.12 13.49 4.85
N TYR A 27 -14.12 13.49 3.95
CA TYR A 27 -14.26 14.12 2.65
C TYR A 27 -15.03 13.22 1.69
N ASP A 28 -16.01 13.81 1.00
CA ASP A 28 -16.81 13.15 -0.04
C ASP A 28 -16.23 13.42 -1.42
N PHE A 29 -15.55 12.43 -1.97
CA PHE A 29 -14.97 12.47 -3.30
C PHE A 29 -15.92 12.00 -4.40
N SER A 30 -17.12 11.52 -4.07
CA SER A 30 -18.11 11.02 -5.05
C SER A 30 -18.58 12.11 -6.02
N THR A 31 -18.40 13.39 -5.65
CA THR A 31 -18.70 14.55 -6.51
C THR A 31 -17.77 14.69 -7.73
N PHE A 32 -16.63 14.00 -7.74
CA PHE A 32 -15.75 13.94 -8.91
C PHE A 32 -16.29 12.90 -9.90
N THR A 33 -17.04 13.36 -10.89
CA THR A 33 -17.54 12.49 -11.96
C THR A 33 -16.43 12.25 -12.97
N ASP A 34 -15.78 11.11 -12.90
CA ASP A 34 -14.86 10.62 -13.92
C ASP A 34 -15.40 9.29 -14.46
N SER A 35 -15.84 9.30 -15.71
CA SER A 35 -16.36 8.12 -16.41
C SER A 35 -15.24 7.23 -16.97
N SER A 36 -13.97 7.59 -16.75
CA SER A 36 -12.84 6.80 -17.23
C SER A 36 -12.76 5.46 -16.54
N VAL A 37 -12.39 4.44 -17.31
CA VAL A 37 -12.02 3.12 -16.76
C VAL A 37 -10.74 3.29 -15.93
N GLU A 38 -10.66 2.66 -14.78
CA GLU A 38 -9.43 2.60 -13.98
C GLU A 38 -8.31 1.99 -14.84
N GLN A 39 -7.24 2.77 -15.08
CA GLN A 39 -6.09 2.37 -15.89
C GLN A 39 -4.77 2.46 -15.12
N GLY A 40 -4.88 2.70 -13.83
CA GLY A 40 -3.71 2.86 -12.98
C GLY A 40 -3.16 1.53 -12.46
N SER A 41 -2.09 1.62 -11.67
CA SER A 41 -1.44 0.49 -11.03
C SER A 41 -0.76 0.91 -9.75
N ILE A 42 -0.40 -0.05 -8.91
CA ILE A 42 0.43 0.17 -7.73
C ILE A 42 1.55 -0.86 -7.68
N ILE A 43 2.73 -0.43 -7.23
CA ILE A 43 3.79 -1.33 -6.79
C ILE A 43 3.89 -1.20 -5.28
N ILE A 44 3.81 -2.32 -4.58
CA ILE A 44 3.94 -2.41 -3.11
C ILE A 44 5.15 -3.27 -2.79
N LEU A 45 6.07 -2.73 -2.01
CA LEU A 45 7.20 -3.46 -1.46
C LEU A 45 7.06 -3.53 0.07
N LEU A 46 7.02 -4.75 0.60
CA LEU A 46 6.98 -5.01 2.04
C LEU A 46 8.32 -5.56 2.52
N ALA A 47 8.83 -5.02 3.60
CA ALA A 47 10.05 -5.47 4.26
C ALA A 47 9.78 -5.75 5.74
N THR A 48 10.33 -6.83 6.30
CA THR A 48 10.20 -7.15 7.71
C THR A 48 11.43 -7.87 8.24
N ASP A 49 11.69 -7.72 9.52
CA ASP A 49 12.68 -8.51 10.29
C ASP A 49 12.07 -9.75 10.96
N ILE A 50 10.75 -9.99 10.79
CA ILE A 50 10.12 -11.23 11.25
C ILE A 50 10.64 -12.38 10.38
N PRO A 51 11.13 -13.50 10.97
CA PRO A 51 11.59 -14.65 10.21
C PRO A 51 10.42 -15.37 9.53
N LEU A 52 10.13 -14.99 8.30
CA LEU A 52 9.04 -15.53 7.49
C LEU A 52 9.58 -16.41 6.37
N SER A 53 8.93 -17.53 6.14
CA SER A 53 9.17 -18.35 4.95
C SER A 53 8.62 -17.67 3.69
N SER A 54 9.11 -18.07 2.51
CA SER A 54 8.58 -17.57 1.23
C SER A 54 7.08 -17.80 1.07
N ARG A 55 6.54 -18.90 1.62
CA ARG A 55 5.11 -19.18 1.65
C ARG A 55 4.35 -18.16 2.51
N GLN A 56 4.86 -17.79 3.67
CA GLN A 56 4.27 -16.80 4.56
C GLN A 56 4.32 -15.40 3.95
N LEU A 57 5.44 -15.01 3.35
CA LEU A 57 5.59 -13.77 2.60
C LEU A 57 4.58 -13.68 1.43
N LYS A 58 4.42 -14.76 0.66
CA LYS A 58 3.41 -14.82 -0.41
C LYS A 58 1.98 -14.68 0.13
N ARG A 59 1.68 -15.23 1.30
CA ARG A 59 0.38 -15.06 1.97
C ARG A 59 0.19 -13.61 2.43
N LEU A 60 1.22 -12.95 2.94
CA LEU A 60 1.21 -11.54 3.30
C LEU A 60 0.91 -10.67 2.07
N CYS A 61 1.61 -10.88 0.95
CA CYS A 61 1.35 -10.15 -0.31
C CYS A 61 -0.13 -10.24 -0.73
N LYS A 62 -0.75 -11.41 -0.59
CA LYS A 62 -2.17 -11.61 -0.91
C LYS A 62 -3.16 -10.85 -0.01
N ARG A 63 -2.70 -10.18 1.03
CA ARG A 63 -3.53 -9.34 1.91
C ARG A 63 -3.53 -7.87 1.51
N MET A 64 -2.59 -7.44 0.67
CA MET A 64 -2.46 -6.03 0.28
C MET A 64 -3.68 -5.48 -0.48
N PRO A 65 -4.43 -6.27 -1.27
CA PRO A 65 -5.72 -5.83 -1.80
C PRO A 65 -6.69 -5.24 -0.78
N ILE A 66 -6.59 -5.65 0.50
CA ILE A 66 -7.41 -5.09 1.58
C ILE A 66 -7.05 -3.62 1.83
N ALA A 67 -5.77 -3.25 1.82
CA ALA A 67 -5.33 -1.86 1.96
C ALA A 67 -5.82 -1.01 0.77
N LEU A 68 -5.77 -1.56 -0.46
CA LEU A 68 -6.28 -0.88 -1.63
C LEU A 68 -7.80 -0.65 -1.54
N ALA A 69 -8.55 -1.67 -1.12
CA ALA A 69 -9.99 -1.56 -0.93
C ALA A 69 -10.37 -0.50 0.11
N LYS A 70 -9.61 -0.40 1.22
CA LYS A 70 -9.81 0.63 2.25
C LYS A 70 -9.54 2.04 1.73
N THR A 71 -8.67 2.19 0.76
CA THR A 71 -8.36 3.47 0.13
C THR A 71 -9.21 3.78 -1.10
N GLY A 72 -10.18 2.89 -1.45
CA GLY A 72 -11.18 3.12 -2.48
C GLY A 72 -10.85 2.54 -3.85
N SER A 73 -9.97 1.54 -3.94
CA SER A 73 -9.73 0.80 -5.19
C SER A 73 -10.35 -0.59 -5.14
N TRP A 74 -10.88 -1.04 -6.27
CA TRP A 74 -11.36 -2.41 -6.45
C TRP A 74 -10.45 -3.26 -7.34
N MET A 75 -9.26 -2.76 -7.72
CA MET A 75 -8.32 -3.44 -8.61
C MET A 75 -9.00 -3.78 -9.96
N GLY A 76 -9.36 -2.74 -10.72
CA GLY A 76 -10.06 -2.87 -12.00
C GLY A 76 -9.29 -3.70 -13.03
N ASN A 77 -9.98 -4.16 -14.07
CA ASN A 77 -9.39 -5.01 -15.11
C ASN A 77 -8.19 -4.37 -15.85
N GLY A 78 -8.07 -3.05 -15.84
CA GLY A 78 -6.93 -2.31 -16.40
C GLY A 78 -5.76 -2.13 -15.43
N SER A 79 -5.86 -2.61 -14.18
CA SER A 79 -4.83 -2.46 -13.15
C SER A 79 -3.79 -3.57 -13.24
N GLY A 80 -2.50 -3.19 -13.18
CA GLY A 80 -1.36 -4.11 -13.20
C GLY A 80 -0.62 -4.10 -11.87
N ASP A 81 -1.30 -4.41 -10.76
CA ASP A 81 -0.78 -4.28 -9.42
C ASP A 81 0.28 -5.33 -9.10
N ILE A 82 1.38 -4.91 -8.50
CA ILE A 82 2.50 -5.78 -8.13
C ILE A 82 2.77 -5.64 -6.64
N VAL A 83 2.88 -6.79 -5.96
CA VAL A 83 3.25 -6.85 -4.54
C VAL A 83 4.46 -7.75 -4.37
N ILE A 84 5.50 -7.21 -3.73
CA ILE A 84 6.74 -7.92 -3.41
C ILE A 84 6.93 -7.87 -1.89
N ALA A 85 7.36 -8.96 -1.28
CA ALA A 85 7.70 -8.98 0.13
C ALA A 85 9.01 -9.75 0.36
N PHE A 86 9.82 -9.27 1.30
CA PHE A 86 11.01 -9.97 1.77
C PHE A 86 11.17 -9.85 3.28
N SER A 87 11.94 -10.78 3.84
CA SER A 87 12.31 -10.78 5.25
C SER A 87 13.83 -10.74 5.40
N THR A 88 14.29 -9.92 6.32
CA THR A 88 15.68 -9.89 6.80
C THR A 88 15.89 -10.73 8.06
N GLY A 89 14.82 -11.36 8.58
CA GLY A 89 14.86 -12.17 9.81
C GLY A 89 15.44 -13.58 9.61
N VAL A 90 15.87 -13.94 8.39
CA VAL A 90 16.50 -15.23 8.09
C VAL A 90 17.76 -14.98 7.29
N ASP A 91 18.90 -15.32 7.88
CA ASP A 91 20.19 -15.27 7.17
C ASP A 91 20.32 -16.46 6.22
N ILE A 92 20.76 -16.19 5.01
CA ILE A 92 21.07 -17.19 4.00
C ILE A 92 22.59 -17.13 3.77
N PRO A 93 23.37 -18.11 4.26
CA PRO A 93 24.80 -18.11 4.05
C PRO A 93 25.14 -18.14 2.56
N HIS A 94 26.13 -17.35 2.14
CA HIS A 94 26.61 -17.39 0.76
C HIS A 94 27.34 -18.70 0.44
N PHE A 95 28.09 -19.18 1.41
CA PHE A 95 28.79 -20.48 1.33
C PHE A 95 28.31 -21.38 2.46
N ASP A 96 27.73 -22.50 2.13
CA ASP A 96 27.32 -23.52 3.07
C ASP A 96 27.69 -24.90 2.49
N ALA A 97 28.56 -25.63 3.17
CA ALA A 97 28.96 -26.98 2.78
C ALA A 97 27.98 -28.05 3.32
N ALA A 98 27.04 -27.67 4.18
CA ALA A 98 26.08 -28.61 4.77
C ALA A 98 24.96 -28.93 3.77
N PRO A 99 24.60 -30.20 3.56
CA PRO A 99 23.53 -30.59 2.65
C PRO A 99 22.14 -30.21 3.17
N PHE A 100 22.00 -29.84 4.44
CA PHE A 100 20.76 -29.43 5.09
C PHE A 100 20.98 -28.21 5.97
N GLN A 101 19.98 -27.32 5.99
CA GLN A 101 19.98 -26.13 6.84
C GLN A 101 18.75 -26.14 7.73
N GLU A 102 18.93 -25.82 9.00
CA GLU A 102 17.84 -25.51 9.91
C GLU A 102 17.51 -24.02 9.86
N ARG A 103 16.23 -23.68 9.82
CA ARG A 103 15.77 -22.30 9.81
C ARG A 103 14.65 -22.08 10.82
N THR A 104 14.79 -21.05 11.62
CA THR A 104 13.68 -20.56 12.45
C THR A 104 12.72 -19.80 11.58
N ILE A 105 11.44 -20.15 11.61
CA ILE A 105 10.36 -19.42 10.96
C ILE A 105 9.23 -19.16 11.95
N LEU A 106 8.44 -18.12 11.71
CA LEU A 106 7.28 -17.77 12.52
C LEU A 106 6.27 -18.93 12.55
N ASN A 107 5.78 -19.25 13.75
CA ASN A 107 4.67 -20.21 13.91
C ASN A 107 3.38 -19.62 13.28
N GLU A 108 2.66 -20.45 12.51
CA GLU A 108 1.45 -20.06 11.78
C GLU A 108 0.34 -19.49 12.69
N SER A 109 0.27 -19.88 13.95
CA SER A 109 -0.70 -19.34 14.90
C SER A 109 -0.55 -17.83 15.18
N TYR A 110 0.60 -17.24 14.81
CA TYR A 110 0.86 -15.80 14.96
C TYR A 110 0.77 -15.02 13.64
N ILE A 111 0.48 -15.69 12.53
CA ILE A 111 0.55 -15.07 11.20
C ILE A 111 -0.46 -13.93 11.01
N ASP A 112 -1.61 -13.99 11.67
CA ASP A 112 -2.64 -12.95 11.56
C ASP A 112 -2.17 -11.59 12.09
N LEU A 113 -1.30 -11.57 13.09
CA LEU A 113 -0.67 -10.33 13.56
C LEU A 113 0.17 -9.68 12.45
N VAL A 114 0.90 -10.49 11.68
CA VAL A 114 1.72 -10.03 10.55
C VAL A 114 0.84 -9.53 9.41
N PHE A 115 -0.25 -10.23 9.12
CA PHE A 115 -1.20 -9.81 8.07
C PHE A 115 -1.81 -8.46 8.40
N ARG A 116 -2.27 -8.28 9.64
CA ARG A 116 -2.86 -7.03 10.11
C ARG A 116 -1.85 -5.89 10.05
N ALA A 117 -0.66 -6.07 10.61
CA ALA A 117 0.39 -5.06 10.61
C ALA A 117 0.82 -4.67 9.18
N GLY A 118 0.93 -5.65 8.27
CA GLY A 118 1.25 -5.39 6.87
C GLY A 118 0.16 -4.60 6.13
N ILE A 119 -1.11 -4.88 6.39
CA ILE A 119 -2.23 -4.11 5.83
C ILE A 119 -2.18 -2.67 6.34
N GLU A 120 -2.01 -2.46 7.64
CA GLU A 120 -1.94 -1.14 8.27
C GLU A 120 -0.75 -0.33 7.73
N ALA A 121 0.43 -0.94 7.63
CA ALA A 121 1.62 -0.29 7.07
C ALA A 121 1.43 0.09 5.59
N CYS A 122 0.79 -0.77 4.79
CA CYS A 122 0.49 -0.48 3.39
C CYS A 122 -0.52 0.66 3.24
N GLU A 123 -1.59 0.66 4.02
CA GLU A 123 -2.59 1.72 4.05
C GLU A 123 -1.96 3.08 4.40
N GLU A 124 -1.13 3.13 5.44
CA GLU A 124 -0.39 4.33 5.83
C GLU A 124 0.55 4.81 4.73
N ALA A 125 1.29 3.91 4.08
CA ALA A 125 2.18 4.24 2.97
C ALA A 125 1.41 4.86 1.78
N ILE A 126 0.22 4.34 1.46
CA ILE A 126 -0.65 4.89 0.40
C ILE A 126 -1.07 6.32 0.77
N TYR A 127 -1.61 6.54 1.97
CA TYR A 127 -1.99 7.89 2.41
C TYR A 127 -0.80 8.85 2.44
N SER A 128 0.35 8.40 2.93
CA SER A 128 1.58 9.18 2.96
C SER A 128 2.01 9.60 1.56
N SER A 129 1.97 8.69 0.58
CA SER A 129 2.32 8.99 -0.81
C SER A 129 1.44 10.09 -1.42
N LEU A 130 0.13 10.08 -1.12
CA LEU A 130 -0.83 11.06 -1.62
C LEU A 130 -0.72 12.41 -0.91
N LEU A 131 -0.50 12.39 0.42
CA LEU A 131 -0.39 13.61 1.23
C LEU A 131 0.89 14.38 0.96
N GLN A 132 1.99 13.69 0.60
CA GLN A 132 3.28 14.31 0.32
C GLN A 132 3.47 14.67 -1.16
N ALA A 133 2.60 14.18 -2.05
CA ALA A 133 2.63 14.52 -3.45
C ALA A 133 2.39 16.02 -3.68
N GLN A 134 3.04 16.59 -4.70
CA GLN A 134 2.88 17.97 -5.12
C GLN A 134 2.09 18.05 -6.43
N THR A 135 1.38 19.17 -6.61
CA THR A 135 0.75 19.48 -7.89
C THR A 135 1.82 19.57 -8.98
N THR A 136 1.63 18.82 -10.05
CA THR A 136 2.61 18.69 -11.12
C THR A 136 2.00 19.10 -12.45
N ILE A 137 2.76 19.87 -13.23
CA ILE A 137 2.44 20.23 -14.61
C ILE A 137 3.24 19.29 -15.51
N GLY A 138 2.54 18.42 -16.20
CA GLY A 138 3.12 17.45 -17.12
C GLY A 138 3.21 17.99 -18.55
N ARG A 139 3.45 17.07 -19.49
CA ARG A 139 3.53 17.34 -20.91
C ARG A 139 2.25 18.05 -21.42
N ASP A 140 2.42 18.97 -22.35
CA ASP A 140 1.35 19.74 -22.99
C ASP A 140 0.49 20.54 -21.99
N GLY A 141 1.03 20.91 -20.82
CA GLY A 141 0.31 21.69 -19.82
C GLY A 141 -0.70 20.89 -19.01
N HIS A 142 -0.72 19.56 -19.10
CA HIS A 142 -1.60 18.72 -18.27
C HIS A 142 -1.27 18.83 -16.80
N ILE A 143 -2.22 19.31 -15.99
CA ILE A 143 -2.06 19.49 -14.55
C ILE A 143 -2.63 18.28 -13.81
N ARG A 144 -1.84 17.76 -12.87
CA ARG A 144 -2.27 16.80 -11.86
C ARG A 144 -2.18 17.45 -10.50
N TYR A 145 -3.34 17.73 -9.89
CA TYR A 145 -3.39 18.36 -8.58
C TYR A 145 -3.04 17.37 -7.47
N SER A 146 -2.28 17.84 -6.50
CA SER A 146 -2.02 17.09 -5.27
C SER A 146 -3.32 16.86 -4.48
N LEU A 147 -3.30 15.88 -3.57
CA LEU A 147 -4.41 15.68 -2.64
C LEU A 147 -4.64 16.94 -1.81
N GLN A 148 -3.59 17.57 -1.29
CA GLN A 148 -3.69 18.80 -0.49
C GLN A 148 -4.38 19.94 -1.24
N ASP A 149 -4.03 20.19 -2.50
CA ASP A 149 -4.65 21.23 -3.30
C ASP A 149 -6.10 20.90 -3.67
N THR A 150 -6.39 19.61 -3.86
CA THR A 150 -7.76 19.12 -4.08
C THR A 150 -8.63 19.37 -2.85
N LEU A 151 -8.15 19.02 -1.65
CA LEU A 151 -8.86 19.25 -0.39
C LEU A 151 -9.13 20.74 -0.13
N LYS A 152 -8.15 21.62 -0.37
CA LYS A 152 -8.33 23.08 -0.26
C LYS A 152 -9.43 23.60 -1.19
N LYS A 153 -9.53 23.07 -2.42
CA LYS A 153 -10.60 23.44 -3.34
C LYS A 153 -11.97 22.98 -2.86
N MET A 154 -12.08 21.76 -2.32
CA MET A 154 -13.33 21.24 -1.76
C MET A 154 -13.83 22.08 -0.59
N GLN A 155 -12.96 22.47 0.34
CA GLN A 155 -13.31 23.31 1.48
C GLN A 155 -13.87 24.67 1.03
N LYS A 156 -13.21 25.37 0.11
CA LYS A 156 -13.70 26.65 -0.42
C LYS A 156 -15.08 26.56 -1.05
N THR A 157 -15.38 25.46 -1.72
CA THR A 157 -16.70 25.25 -2.34
C THR A 157 -17.79 25.01 -1.30
N THR A 158 -17.46 24.41 -0.17
CA THR A 158 -18.39 24.18 0.94
C THR A 158 -18.70 25.48 1.68
N ASP A 159 -17.70 26.34 1.90
CA ASP A 159 -17.87 27.65 2.58
C ASP A 159 -18.68 28.65 1.75
N GLN A 160 -18.63 28.56 0.41
CA GLN A 160 -19.44 29.39 -0.47
C GLN A 160 -20.91 28.98 -0.58
N LYS A 161 -21.26 27.78 -0.11
CA LYS A 161 -22.66 27.28 -0.11
C LYS A 161 -23.37 27.45 1.23
N ARG A 162 -22.68 27.99 2.23
CA ARG A 162 -23.23 28.41 3.54
C ARG A 162 -23.49 29.91 3.57
#